data_934720a50069fa564d0622452d7e343d
#
_entry.id   934720a50069fa564d0622452d7e343d
#
_cell.length_a   1.000
_cell.length_b   1.000
_cell.length_c   1.000
_cell.angle_alpha   90.00
_cell.angle_beta   90.00
_cell.angle_gamma   90.00
#
_symmetry.space_group_name_H-M   'P 1'
#
loop_
_entity.id
_entity.type
_entity.pdbx_description
1 polymer ?
#
loop_
_entity_poly.entity_id
_entity_poly.type
_entity_poly.pdbx_seq_one_letter_code
_entity_poly.pdbx_strand_id
1 'polypeptide(L)'
;MSKVSKSPIYESFAMLHPSGDLMCYTNKKRANWYIKLSLAKWINDNTFQLRFEPKGKGKSHLPFYTQKMQNICVVCGVKEQINKHHVVPYVFRSRFPEKYKSNTHHDIVTTCTSCHEQYELHANLLKEKLVKDLGIRMQQDKSKEEKFNNKVLSARYTLSRYLNHELLDKDGNVSTLPEDRLKQLQELAQKPLYEIKDKHQSHWADGVIEGLKTENDFVKFVQMWRQHFLDYAKPQFLPLYWSV
;
A
#
# COMPACT_ATOMS: atom_id res chain seq x y z
N MET A 1 -1.16 -5.27 -12.65
CA MET A 1 -1.54 -3.87 -12.97
C MET A 1 -2.13 -3.24 -11.73
N SER A 2 -1.52 -2.19 -11.19
CA SER A 2 -2.06 -1.43 -10.06
C SER A 2 -3.30 -0.66 -10.51
N LYS A 3 -4.38 -0.73 -9.71
CA LYS A 3 -5.62 0.02 -10.01
C LYS A 3 -5.32 1.52 -9.86
N VAL A 4 -5.42 2.27 -10.95
CA VAL A 4 -5.33 3.72 -10.93
C VAL A 4 -6.47 4.29 -10.08
N SER A 5 -6.16 5.15 -9.13
CA SER A 5 -7.18 5.79 -8.29
C SER A 5 -8.00 6.79 -9.11
N LYS A 6 -9.33 6.59 -9.15
CA LYS A 6 -10.26 7.54 -9.81
C LYS A 6 -10.50 8.83 -8.98
N SER A 7 -10.07 8.86 -7.72
CA SER A 7 -10.20 10.01 -6.82
C SER A 7 -8.82 10.52 -6.40
N PRO A 8 -8.69 11.81 -6.03
CA PRO A 8 -7.43 12.35 -5.55
C PRO A 8 -6.92 11.56 -4.33
N ILE A 9 -5.62 11.26 -4.32
CA ILE A 9 -4.98 10.52 -3.23
C ILE A 9 -4.97 11.34 -1.95
N TYR A 10 -4.72 12.64 -2.07
CA TYR A 10 -4.76 13.63 -1.00
C TYR A 10 -5.94 14.57 -1.20
N GLU A 11 -6.97 14.43 -0.38
CA GLU A 11 -8.18 15.27 -0.44
C GLU A 11 -7.99 16.60 0.30
N SER A 12 -6.97 16.70 1.15
CA SER A 12 -6.50 17.95 1.79
C SER A 12 -7.56 18.71 2.61
N PHE A 13 -8.40 18.00 3.36
CA PHE A 13 -9.29 18.65 4.33
C PHE A 13 -8.48 19.11 5.55
N ALA A 14 -8.52 20.42 5.84
CA ALA A 14 -7.82 21.01 6.98
C ALA A 14 -8.57 20.71 8.28
N MET A 15 -7.89 20.16 9.26
CA MET A 15 -8.37 19.98 10.64
C MET A 15 -7.75 21.04 11.54
N LEU A 16 -8.61 21.87 12.13
CA LEU A 16 -8.20 22.91 13.05
C LEU A 16 -8.43 22.48 14.51
N HIS A 17 -7.51 22.90 15.36
CA HIS A 17 -7.65 22.89 16.80
C HIS A 17 -8.78 23.85 17.25
N PRO A 18 -9.36 23.73 18.45
CA PRO A 18 -10.32 24.71 18.99
C PRO A 18 -9.83 26.16 19.01
N SER A 19 -8.50 26.37 19.17
CA SER A 19 -7.86 27.68 19.07
C SER A 19 -7.85 28.28 17.65
N GLY A 20 -8.16 27.49 16.61
CA GLY A 20 -8.07 27.88 15.20
C GLY A 20 -6.78 27.48 14.50
N ASP A 21 -5.80 26.95 15.24
CA ASP A 21 -4.52 26.52 14.67
C ASP A 21 -4.67 25.28 13.78
N LEU A 22 -3.92 25.22 12.65
CA LEU A 22 -3.91 24.07 11.78
C LEU A 22 -3.19 22.89 12.46
N MET A 23 -3.89 21.77 12.64
CA MET A 23 -3.32 20.56 13.19
C MET A 23 -2.73 19.63 12.13
N CYS A 24 -3.47 19.36 11.06
CA CYS A 24 -3.05 18.53 9.93
C CYS A 24 -4.06 18.59 8.79
N TYR A 25 -3.68 17.99 7.65
CA TYR A 25 -4.61 17.68 6.57
C TYR A 25 -5.06 16.22 6.64
N THR A 26 -6.30 15.97 6.25
CA THR A 26 -6.91 14.63 6.29
C THR A 26 -7.82 14.39 5.08
N ASN A 27 -8.48 13.23 5.02
CA ASN A 27 -9.44 12.90 3.99
C ASN A 27 -10.89 13.24 4.40
N LYS A 28 -11.78 13.32 3.42
CA LYS A 28 -13.22 13.62 3.59
C LYS A 28 -13.91 12.62 4.53
N LYS A 29 -13.57 11.34 4.43
CA LYS A 29 -14.15 10.29 5.28
C LYS A 29 -13.90 10.57 6.76
N ARG A 30 -12.67 10.95 7.11
CA ARG A 30 -12.30 11.28 8.50
C ARG A 30 -12.95 12.60 8.96
N ALA A 31 -12.98 13.62 8.11
CA ALA A 31 -13.67 14.87 8.40
C ALA A 31 -15.16 14.61 8.71
N ASN A 32 -15.86 13.90 7.82
CA ASN A 32 -17.26 13.54 8.01
C ASN A 32 -17.51 12.70 9.27
N TRP A 33 -16.58 11.84 9.65
CA TRP A 33 -16.67 11.06 10.89
C TRP A 33 -16.71 11.96 12.13
N TYR A 34 -15.81 12.96 12.21
CA TYR A 34 -15.81 13.94 13.30
C TYR A 34 -17.11 14.75 13.34
N ILE A 35 -17.59 15.18 12.17
CA ILE A 35 -18.85 15.94 12.06
C ILE A 35 -20.04 15.09 12.50
N LYS A 36 -20.15 13.84 12.02
CA LYS A 36 -21.24 12.92 12.37
C LYS A 36 -21.35 12.68 13.87
N LEU A 37 -20.20 12.62 14.56
CA LEU A 37 -20.14 12.44 16.01
C LEU A 37 -20.26 13.77 16.78
N SER A 38 -20.57 14.89 16.12
CA SER A 38 -20.63 16.23 16.73
C SER A 38 -19.34 16.68 17.43
N LEU A 39 -18.22 16.02 17.13
CA LEU A 39 -16.89 16.33 17.69
C LEU A 39 -16.21 17.51 16.97
N ALA A 40 -16.73 17.94 15.82
CA ALA A 40 -16.23 19.07 15.04
C ALA A 40 -17.37 19.83 14.36
N LYS A 41 -17.05 21.00 13.83
CA LYS A 41 -17.93 21.81 12.99
C LYS A 41 -17.22 22.17 11.68
N TRP A 42 -17.95 22.28 10.59
CA TRP A 42 -17.43 22.86 9.35
C TRP A 42 -17.21 24.36 9.52
N ILE A 43 -16.07 24.85 9.03
CA ILE A 43 -15.76 26.27 8.90
C ILE A 43 -16.01 26.72 7.46
N ASN A 44 -15.62 25.85 6.50
CA ASN A 44 -15.90 25.97 5.06
C ASN A 44 -15.87 24.58 4.41
N ASP A 45 -15.98 24.51 3.08
CA ASP A 45 -16.10 23.24 2.32
C ASP A 45 -14.94 22.26 2.55
N ASN A 46 -13.74 22.77 2.88
CA ASN A 46 -12.52 21.97 3.02
C ASN A 46 -11.85 22.11 4.38
N THR A 47 -12.50 22.77 5.36
CA THR A 47 -11.91 23.05 6.67
C THR A 47 -12.92 22.79 7.78
N PHE A 48 -12.52 22.02 8.78
CA PHE A 48 -13.34 21.77 9.97
C PHE A 48 -12.53 22.00 11.24
N GLN A 49 -13.21 22.39 12.31
CA GLN A 49 -12.62 22.73 13.61
C GLN A 49 -13.15 21.77 14.67
N LEU A 50 -12.24 21.26 15.51
CA LEU A 50 -12.60 20.42 16.65
C LEU A 50 -13.38 21.25 17.69
N ARG A 51 -14.31 20.59 18.39
CA ARG A 51 -15.11 21.15 19.49
C ARG A 51 -14.60 20.76 20.86
N PHE A 52 -13.52 20.00 20.93
CA PHE A 52 -12.93 19.50 22.17
C PHE A 52 -11.43 19.70 22.14
N GLU A 53 -10.81 19.79 23.32
CA GLU A 53 -9.37 19.85 23.46
C GLU A 53 -8.78 18.45 23.25
N PRO A 54 -7.97 18.21 22.19
CA PRO A 54 -7.34 16.92 21.96
C PRO A 54 -6.24 16.67 23.01
N LYS A 55 -6.02 15.39 23.37
CA LYS A 55 -4.98 14.99 24.34
C LYS A 55 -3.56 15.42 23.99
N GLY A 56 -3.34 15.93 22.76
CA GLY A 56 -2.06 16.46 22.33
C GLY A 56 -2.18 17.15 20.99
N LYS A 57 -1.26 18.08 20.72
CA LYS A 57 -1.20 18.84 19.47
C LYS A 57 -0.77 17.98 18.26
N GLY A 58 -0.57 16.69 18.45
CA GLY A 58 -0.07 15.79 17.43
C GLY A 58 1.32 16.24 16.95
N LYS A 59 1.52 16.23 15.62
CA LYS A 59 2.75 16.70 14.98
C LYS A 59 2.59 18.09 14.34
N SER A 60 1.66 18.90 14.82
CA SER A 60 1.35 20.24 14.27
C SER A 60 2.52 21.21 14.31
N HIS A 61 3.47 21.00 15.23
CA HIS A 61 4.73 21.76 15.30
C HIS A 61 5.76 21.42 14.24
N LEU A 62 5.52 20.34 13.45
CA LEU A 62 6.42 19.91 12.39
C LEU A 62 5.85 20.35 11.02
N PRO A 63 6.51 21.26 10.29
CA PRO A 63 6.01 21.79 9.03
C PRO A 63 5.69 20.73 7.99
N PHE A 64 6.39 19.61 7.99
CA PHE A 64 6.13 18.48 7.09
C PHE A 64 4.67 17.97 7.22
N TYR A 65 4.12 17.92 8.43
CA TYR A 65 2.77 17.36 8.66
C TYR A 65 1.64 18.39 8.49
N THR A 66 1.98 19.68 8.43
CA THR A 66 1.02 20.78 8.25
C THR A 66 1.03 21.35 6.84
N GLN A 67 1.84 20.81 5.92
CA GLN A 67 1.80 21.21 4.53
C GLN A 67 0.70 20.49 3.75
N LYS A 68 0.15 21.16 2.75
CA LYS A 68 -0.81 20.57 1.82
C LYS A 68 -0.08 19.71 0.80
N MET A 69 -0.39 18.42 0.78
CA MET A 69 0.21 17.48 -0.17
C MET A 69 -0.37 17.66 -1.58
N GLN A 70 0.47 17.52 -2.59
CA GLN A 70 0.09 17.62 -3.99
C GLN A 70 -0.21 16.25 -4.59
N ASN A 71 -1.22 16.17 -5.46
CA ASN A 71 -1.55 14.96 -6.20
C ASN A 71 -0.75 14.92 -7.52
N ILE A 72 0.56 14.76 -7.41
CA ILE A 72 1.49 14.64 -8.52
C ILE A 72 2.45 13.48 -8.29
N CYS A 73 3.06 12.96 -9.34
CA CYS A 73 4.18 12.02 -9.21
C CYS A 73 5.39 12.76 -8.63
N VAL A 74 5.92 12.28 -7.49
CA VAL A 74 7.10 12.92 -6.85
C VAL A 74 8.37 12.80 -7.69
N VAL A 75 8.38 11.91 -8.70
CA VAL A 75 9.53 11.71 -9.58
C VAL A 75 9.48 12.67 -10.77
N CYS A 76 8.42 12.66 -11.57
CA CYS A 76 8.32 13.38 -12.84
C CYS A 76 7.28 14.49 -12.87
N GLY A 77 6.50 14.72 -11.80
CA GLY A 77 5.54 15.80 -11.70
C GLY A 77 4.19 15.59 -12.40
N VAL A 78 3.98 14.48 -13.15
CA VAL A 78 2.69 14.24 -13.82
C VAL A 78 1.58 14.04 -12.80
N LYS A 79 0.34 14.42 -13.21
CA LYS A 79 -0.86 14.35 -12.37
C LYS A 79 -1.73 13.11 -12.64
N GLU A 80 -1.54 12.50 -13.79
CA GLU A 80 -2.33 11.37 -14.28
C GLU A 80 -1.73 10.04 -13.79
N GLN A 81 -2.60 9.05 -13.63
CA GLN A 81 -2.25 7.68 -13.29
C GLN A 81 -1.33 7.54 -12.06
N ILE A 82 -1.54 8.42 -11.08
CA ILE A 82 -0.76 8.39 -9.85
C ILE A 82 -1.30 7.35 -8.87
N ASN A 83 -0.38 6.69 -8.18
CA ASN A 83 -0.65 5.69 -7.16
C ASN A 83 0.15 5.99 -5.89
N LYS A 84 -0.30 5.43 -4.76
CA LYS A 84 0.48 5.44 -3.52
C LYS A 84 1.63 4.46 -3.65
N HIS A 85 2.84 4.93 -3.38
CA HIS A 85 4.04 4.12 -3.30
C HIS A 85 4.56 4.12 -1.87
N HIS A 86 4.81 2.93 -1.33
CA HIS A 86 5.46 2.78 -0.03
C HIS A 86 6.98 2.80 -0.21
N VAL A 87 7.66 3.81 0.34
CA VAL A 87 9.12 3.94 0.26
C VAL A 87 9.80 2.72 0.88
N VAL A 88 9.39 2.31 2.08
CA VAL A 88 9.71 0.98 2.60
C VAL A 88 8.70 0.00 2.01
N PRO A 89 9.13 -1.03 1.26
CA PRO A 89 8.22 -1.97 0.63
C PRO A 89 7.22 -2.58 1.61
N TYR A 90 5.95 -2.67 1.17
CA TYR A 90 4.85 -3.16 2.02
C TYR A 90 5.13 -4.55 2.61
N VAL A 91 5.86 -5.39 1.89
CA VAL A 91 6.25 -6.73 2.34
C VAL A 91 7.03 -6.72 3.66
N PHE A 92 7.89 -5.72 3.88
CA PHE A 92 8.59 -5.54 5.15
C PHE A 92 7.75 -4.77 6.16
N ARG A 93 7.13 -3.68 5.72
CA ARG A 93 6.37 -2.79 6.57
C ARG A 93 5.18 -3.48 7.26
N SER A 94 4.51 -4.40 6.57
CA SER A 94 3.40 -5.18 7.16
C SER A 94 3.83 -6.03 8.37
N ARG A 95 5.13 -6.33 8.46
CA ARG A 95 5.76 -7.16 9.48
C ARG A 95 6.42 -6.37 10.60
N PHE A 96 6.50 -5.05 10.46
CA PHE A 96 7.05 -4.21 11.52
C PHE A 96 6.21 -4.30 12.79
N PRO A 97 6.81 -4.20 13.99
CA PRO A 97 6.08 -3.93 15.22
C PRO A 97 5.25 -2.65 15.09
N GLU A 98 4.07 -2.60 15.73
CA GLU A 98 3.12 -1.47 15.59
C GLU A 98 3.77 -0.10 15.82
N LYS A 99 4.67 0.01 16.79
CA LYS A 99 5.36 1.26 17.11
C LYS A 99 6.20 1.82 15.94
N TYR A 100 6.60 0.97 14.98
CA TYR A 100 7.39 1.37 13.80
C TYR A 100 6.56 1.43 12.51
N LYS A 101 5.29 1.03 12.56
CA LYS A 101 4.38 1.15 11.42
C LYS A 101 3.93 2.61 11.25
N SER A 102 4.74 3.38 10.55
CA SER A 102 4.36 4.74 10.18
C SER A 102 3.44 4.74 8.95
N ASN A 103 2.32 5.42 9.06
CA ASN A 103 1.42 5.73 7.94
C ASN A 103 1.57 7.18 7.49
N THR A 104 2.72 7.79 7.77
CA THR A 104 2.98 9.18 7.44
C THR A 104 3.32 9.35 5.96
N HIS A 105 3.16 10.57 5.47
CA HIS A 105 3.55 10.95 4.11
C HIS A 105 5.06 10.82 3.84
N HIS A 106 5.90 10.67 4.86
CA HIS A 106 7.32 10.34 4.71
C HIS A 106 7.53 8.95 4.08
N ASP A 107 6.68 8.00 4.45
CA ASP A 107 6.84 6.60 4.03
C ASP A 107 5.87 6.22 2.91
N ILE A 108 4.95 7.12 2.56
CA ILE A 108 3.99 6.93 1.46
C ILE A 108 4.02 8.18 0.58
N VAL A 109 4.55 8.04 -0.62
CA VAL A 109 4.62 9.07 -1.64
C VAL A 109 3.71 8.74 -2.82
N THR A 110 3.54 9.66 -3.74
CA THR A 110 2.78 9.44 -4.97
C THR A 110 3.71 9.28 -6.16
N THR A 111 3.52 8.21 -6.93
CA THR A 111 4.26 7.95 -8.17
C THR A 111 3.29 7.61 -9.29
N CYS A 112 3.59 8.00 -10.54
CA CYS A 112 2.86 7.48 -11.68
C CYS A 112 3.27 6.03 -11.97
N THR A 113 2.46 5.31 -12.75
CA THR A 113 2.69 3.88 -13.05
C THR A 113 4.07 3.65 -13.65
N SER A 114 4.51 4.47 -14.61
CA SER A 114 5.81 4.32 -15.26
C SER A 114 6.98 4.50 -14.28
N CYS A 115 7.00 5.59 -13.50
CA CYS A 115 8.05 5.82 -12.51
C CYS A 115 8.05 4.76 -11.40
N HIS A 116 6.89 4.27 -11.01
CA HIS A 116 6.76 3.17 -10.05
C HIS A 116 7.38 1.88 -10.59
N GLU A 117 7.05 1.48 -11.80
CA GLU A 117 7.58 0.26 -12.43
C GLU A 117 9.09 0.32 -12.61
N GLN A 118 9.62 1.46 -13.05
CA GLN A 118 11.07 1.67 -13.17
C GLN A 118 11.78 1.55 -11.82
N TYR A 119 11.26 2.19 -10.78
CA TYR A 119 11.86 2.10 -9.46
C TYR A 119 11.77 0.69 -8.86
N GLU A 120 10.66 -0.03 -9.07
CA GLU A 120 10.48 -1.40 -8.54
C GLU A 120 11.54 -2.39 -9.07
N LEU A 121 12.12 -2.16 -10.24
CA LEU A 121 13.25 -2.97 -10.72
C LEU A 121 14.44 -2.87 -9.75
N HIS A 122 14.81 -1.65 -9.35
CA HIS A 122 15.89 -1.43 -8.40
C HIS A 122 15.53 -1.89 -6.98
N ALA A 123 14.29 -1.65 -6.56
CA ALA A 123 13.80 -2.11 -5.26
C ALA A 123 13.84 -3.64 -5.14
N ASN A 124 13.55 -4.38 -6.22
CA ASN A 124 13.63 -5.83 -6.24
C ASN A 124 15.08 -6.33 -6.11
N LEU A 125 16.04 -5.68 -6.79
CA LEU A 125 17.46 -6.00 -6.62
C LEU A 125 17.94 -5.82 -5.17
N LEU A 126 17.50 -4.74 -4.51
CA LEU A 126 17.83 -4.55 -3.10
C LEU A 126 17.17 -5.61 -2.19
N LYS A 127 15.91 -5.98 -2.46
CA LYS A 127 15.24 -7.08 -1.74
C LYS A 127 16.02 -8.40 -1.89
N GLU A 128 16.43 -8.74 -3.11
CA GLU A 128 17.23 -9.94 -3.39
C GLU A 128 18.58 -9.92 -2.64
N LYS A 129 19.24 -8.76 -2.65
CA LYS A 129 20.50 -8.59 -1.90
C LYS A 129 20.31 -8.82 -0.41
N LEU A 130 19.32 -8.18 0.21
CA LEU A 130 19.03 -8.32 1.66
C LEU A 130 18.77 -9.77 2.04
N VAL A 131 18.03 -10.51 1.22
CA VAL A 131 17.73 -11.91 1.46
C VAL A 131 18.96 -12.80 1.29
N LYS A 132 19.78 -12.52 0.26
CA LYS A 132 21.03 -13.25 -0.02
C LYS A 132 22.03 -13.05 1.12
N ASP A 133 22.21 -11.81 1.60
CA ASP A 133 23.15 -11.48 2.66
C ASP A 133 22.83 -12.21 3.99
N LEU A 134 21.56 -12.56 4.19
CA LEU A 134 21.07 -13.34 5.33
C LEU A 134 21.06 -14.86 5.09
N GLY A 135 21.46 -15.32 3.91
CA GLY A 135 21.39 -16.74 3.53
C GLY A 135 19.96 -17.29 3.40
N ILE A 136 18.97 -16.41 3.26
CA ILE A 136 17.55 -16.77 3.13
C ILE A 136 17.24 -17.00 1.63
N ARG A 137 16.37 -17.95 1.32
CA ARG A 137 15.85 -18.12 -0.05
C ARG A 137 14.61 -17.26 -0.27
N MET A 138 14.64 -16.36 -1.24
CA MET A 138 13.55 -15.43 -1.56
C MET A 138 12.33 -16.13 -2.19
N GLN A 139 12.54 -17.17 -2.97
CA GLN A 139 11.48 -17.97 -3.56
C GLN A 139 11.23 -19.22 -2.72
N GLN A 140 10.06 -19.28 -2.13
CA GLN A 140 9.45 -20.56 -1.85
C GLN A 140 8.84 -21.03 -3.18
N ASP A 141 9.52 -21.96 -3.85
CA ASP A 141 8.89 -22.66 -4.95
C ASP A 141 7.66 -23.37 -4.37
N LYS A 142 6.48 -22.86 -4.76
CA LYS A 142 5.23 -23.56 -4.43
C LYS A 142 5.37 -25.01 -4.87
N SER A 143 5.07 -25.93 -3.99
CA SER A 143 5.10 -27.35 -4.33
C SER A 143 4.19 -27.61 -5.54
N LYS A 144 4.38 -28.76 -6.20
CA LYS A 144 3.49 -29.14 -7.31
C LYS A 144 2.04 -29.23 -6.86
N GLU A 145 1.83 -29.69 -5.63
CA GLU A 145 0.54 -29.79 -4.94
C GLU A 145 -0.08 -28.41 -4.71
N GLU A 146 0.70 -27.44 -4.22
CA GLU A 146 0.24 -26.05 -4.02
C GLU A 146 -0.13 -25.37 -5.35
N LYS A 147 0.71 -25.56 -6.39
CA LYS A 147 0.42 -25.04 -7.74
C LYS A 147 -0.86 -25.64 -8.31
N PHE A 148 -1.07 -26.94 -8.07
CA PHE A 148 -2.29 -27.64 -8.49
C PHE A 148 -3.51 -27.12 -7.70
N ASN A 149 -3.45 -27.05 -6.37
CA ASN A 149 -4.51 -26.55 -5.52
C ASN A 149 -4.93 -25.11 -5.93
N ASN A 150 -3.96 -24.25 -6.19
CA ASN A 150 -4.24 -22.89 -6.66
C ASN A 150 -5.00 -22.87 -8.00
N LYS A 151 -4.69 -23.80 -8.93
CA LYS A 151 -5.43 -23.93 -10.20
C LYS A 151 -6.87 -24.36 -9.95
N VAL A 152 -7.08 -25.35 -9.08
CA VAL A 152 -8.42 -25.86 -8.71
C VAL A 152 -9.25 -24.75 -8.03
N LEU A 153 -8.68 -24.05 -7.06
CA LEU A 153 -9.36 -22.94 -6.37
C LEU A 153 -9.69 -21.78 -7.31
N SER A 154 -8.77 -21.44 -8.21
CA SER A 154 -9.03 -20.44 -9.25
C SER A 154 -10.16 -20.84 -10.19
N ALA A 155 -10.23 -22.12 -10.58
CA ALA A 155 -11.34 -22.63 -11.41
C ALA A 155 -12.67 -22.54 -10.67
N ARG A 156 -12.74 -22.94 -9.40
CA ARG A 156 -13.93 -22.83 -8.55
C ARG A 156 -14.39 -21.38 -8.42
N TYR A 157 -13.48 -20.46 -8.16
CA TYR A 157 -13.76 -19.03 -8.05
C TYR A 157 -14.30 -18.45 -9.37
N THR A 158 -13.66 -18.78 -10.50
CA THR A 158 -14.09 -18.31 -11.82
C THR A 158 -15.51 -18.83 -12.17
N LEU A 159 -15.78 -20.11 -11.90
CA LEU A 159 -17.09 -20.71 -12.13
C LEU A 159 -18.15 -20.07 -11.23
N SER A 160 -17.88 -19.86 -9.94
CA SER A 160 -18.81 -19.19 -9.04
C SER A 160 -19.20 -17.81 -9.56
N ARG A 161 -18.25 -17.01 -9.99
CA ARG A 161 -18.51 -15.69 -10.56
C ARG A 161 -19.26 -15.75 -11.90
N TYR A 162 -18.94 -16.74 -12.73
CA TYR A 162 -19.64 -16.94 -14.00
C TYR A 162 -21.10 -17.30 -13.77
N LEU A 163 -21.40 -18.23 -12.87
CA LEU A 163 -22.75 -18.67 -12.53
C LEU A 163 -23.58 -17.56 -11.88
N ASN A 164 -22.93 -16.67 -11.13
CA ASN A 164 -23.57 -15.51 -10.49
C ASN A 164 -23.66 -14.28 -11.41
N HIS A 165 -23.28 -14.38 -12.70
CA HIS A 165 -23.21 -13.25 -13.64
C HIS A 165 -22.31 -12.11 -13.18
N GLU A 166 -21.29 -12.40 -12.33
CA GLU A 166 -20.34 -11.43 -11.79
C GLU A 166 -19.03 -11.38 -12.57
N LEU A 167 -18.84 -12.27 -13.57
CA LEU A 167 -17.65 -12.27 -14.41
C LEU A 167 -17.82 -11.20 -15.48
N LEU A 168 -17.03 -10.13 -15.36
CA LEU A 168 -17.08 -9.00 -16.27
C LEU A 168 -15.90 -9.03 -17.25
N ASP A 169 -16.15 -8.61 -18.49
CA ASP A 169 -15.11 -8.37 -19.50
C ASP A 169 -14.37 -7.04 -19.24
N LYS A 170 -13.49 -6.65 -20.17
CA LYS A 170 -12.69 -5.42 -20.06
C LYS A 170 -13.54 -4.16 -20.12
N ASP A 171 -14.73 -4.25 -20.73
CA ASP A 171 -15.67 -3.14 -20.94
C ASP A 171 -16.74 -3.07 -19.85
N GLY A 172 -16.70 -4.02 -18.89
CA GLY A 172 -17.60 -4.07 -17.74
C GLY A 172 -18.91 -4.81 -18.03
N ASN A 173 -19.07 -5.48 -19.18
CA ASN A 173 -20.22 -6.31 -19.50
C ASN A 173 -20.06 -7.72 -18.92
N VAL A 174 -21.19 -8.41 -18.70
CA VAL A 174 -21.14 -9.80 -18.25
C VAL A 174 -20.42 -10.65 -19.32
N SER A 175 -19.33 -11.26 -18.93
CA SER A 175 -18.49 -12.05 -19.82
C SER A 175 -19.08 -13.43 -20.04
N THR A 176 -19.11 -13.87 -21.31
CA THR A 176 -19.44 -15.25 -21.67
C THR A 176 -18.14 -16.05 -21.86
N LEU A 177 -18.08 -17.25 -21.29
CA LEU A 177 -16.95 -18.15 -21.49
C LEU A 177 -17.25 -19.09 -22.67
N PRO A 178 -16.24 -19.35 -23.54
CA PRO A 178 -16.37 -20.38 -24.57
C PRO A 178 -16.70 -21.74 -23.94
N GLU A 179 -17.51 -22.54 -24.60
CA GLU A 179 -18.03 -23.81 -24.09
C GLU A 179 -16.91 -24.79 -23.68
N ASP A 180 -15.86 -24.89 -24.52
CA ASP A 180 -14.66 -25.70 -24.20
C ASP A 180 -13.95 -25.22 -22.93
N ARG A 181 -13.89 -23.90 -22.72
CA ARG A 181 -13.26 -23.32 -21.53
C ARG A 181 -14.10 -23.57 -20.30
N LEU A 182 -15.42 -23.47 -20.42
CA LEU A 182 -16.35 -23.76 -19.32
C LEU A 182 -16.21 -25.22 -18.88
N LYS A 183 -16.18 -26.16 -19.83
CA LYS A 183 -15.98 -27.59 -19.56
C LYS A 183 -14.67 -27.87 -18.85
N GLN A 184 -13.55 -27.29 -19.32
CA GLN A 184 -12.24 -27.40 -18.67
C GLN A 184 -12.25 -26.89 -17.21
N LEU A 185 -12.90 -25.75 -16.97
CA LEU A 185 -13.03 -25.19 -15.62
C LEU A 185 -13.87 -26.08 -14.72
N GLN A 186 -14.97 -26.65 -15.23
CA GLN A 186 -15.83 -27.58 -14.50
C GLN A 186 -15.08 -28.85 -14.10
N GLU A 187 -14.35 -29.48 -15.06
CA GLU A 187 -13.55 -30.66 -14.80
C GLU A 187 -12.45 -30.38 -13.76
N LEU A 188 -11.79 -29.22 -13.86
CA LEU A 188 -10.75 -28.83 -12.92
C LEU A 188 -11.31 -28.53 -11.52
N ALA A 189 -12.46 -27.86 -11.45
CA ALA A 189 -13.08 -27.49 -10.18
C ALA A 189 -13.56 -28.69 -9.36
N GLN A 190 -13.89 -29.81 -10.01
CA GLN A 190 -14.31 -31.04 -9.35
C GLN A 190 -13.14 -31.81 -8.72
N LYS A 191 -11.89 -31.51 -9.10
CA LYS A 191 -10.73 -32.23 -8.59
C LYS A 191 -10.55 -31.97 -7.10
N PRO A 192 -10.19 -33.01 -6.30
CA PRO A 192 -9.90 -32.84 -4.88
C PRO A 192 -8.63 -32.00 -4.72
N LEU A 193 -8.56 -31.27 -3.61
CA LEU A 193 -7.34 -30.57 -3.20
C LEU A 193 -6.40 -31.57 -2.52
N TYR A 194 -5.11 -31.42 -2.81
CA TYR A 194 -4.08 -32.14 -2.04
C TYR A 194 -4.01 -31.56 -0.63
N GLU A 195 -3.84 -32.42 0.35
CA GLU A 195 -3.53 -32.01 1.70
C GLU A 195 -2.09 -31.45 1.73
N ILE A 196 -1.97 -30.16 1.99
CA ILE A 196 -0.69 -29.50 2.14
C ILE A 196 -0.37 -29.57 3.63
N LYS A 197 0.59 -30.40 4.02
CA LYS A 197 1.14 -30.36 5.37
C LYS A 197 1.79 -28.98 5.52
N ASP A 198 1.21 -28.13 6.36
CA ASP A 198 1.75 -26.84 6.72
C ASP A 198 3.21 -26.99 7.16
N LYS A 199 4.13 -26.83 6.22
CA LYS A 199 5.45 -26.36 6.60
C LYS A 199 5.24 -24.89 6.91
N HIS A 200 5.19 -24.52 8.17
CA HIS A 200 5.39 -23.16 8.65
C HIS A 200 6.76 -22.67 8.18
N GLN A 201 6.89 -22.44 6.88
CA GLN A 201 8.05 -21.75 6.35
C GLN A 201 7.71 -20.25 6.48
N SER A 202 8.38 -19.60 7.43
CA SER A 202 8.33 -18.15 7.57
C SER A 202 8.56 -17.50 6.20
N HIS A 203 7.77 -16.51 5.87
CA HIS A 203 7.96 -15.75 4.63
C HIS A 203 9.37 -15.13 4.66
N TRP A 204 10.11 -15.17 3.54
CA TRP A 204 11.49 -14.65 3.47
C TRP A 204 11.69 -13.27 4.12
N ALA A 205 10.67 -12.39 4.03
CA ALA A 205 10.72 -11.08 4.67
C ALA A 205 10.64 -11.14 6.20
N ASP A 206 10.09 -12.20 6.78
CA ASP A 206 10.07 -12.38 8.25
C ASP A 206 11.50 -12.52 8.76
N GLY A 207 12.34 -13.31 8.09
CA GLY A 207 13.74 -13.47 8.44
C GLY A 207 14.54 -12.16 8.35
N VAL A 208 14.24 -11.29 7.36
CA VAL A 208 14.85 -9.95 7.29
C VAL A 208 14.45 -9.10 8.49
N ILE A 209 13.17 -9.11 8.86
CA ILE A 209 12.66 -8.32 10.00
C ILE A 209 13.12 -8.89 11.34
N GLU A 210 13.21 -10.20 11.49
CA GLU A 210 13.77 -10.87 12.68
C GLU A 210 15.23 -10.52 12.93
N GLY A 211 15.97 -10.15 11.87
CA GLY A 211 17.33 -9.61 11.97
C GLY A 211 17.42 -8.23 12.62
N LEU A 212 16.34 -7.44 12.60
CA LEU A 212 16.29 -6.11 13.21
C LEU A 212 15.95 -6.22 14.70
N LYS A 213 16.94 -6.11 15.57
CA LYS A 213 16.78 -6.38 17.01
C LYS A 213 16.49 -5.12 17.84
N THR A 214 17.03 -3.99 17.44
CA THR A 214 16.96 -2.74 18.19
C THR A 214 16.14 -1.68 17.46
N GLU A 215 15.71 -0.65 18.18
CA GLU A 215 15.05 0.51 17.57
C GLU A 215 15.94 1.17 16.51
N ASN A 216 17.24 1.25 16.76
CA ASN A 216 18.21 1.81 15.83
C ASN A 216 18.29 1.00 14.52
N ASP A 217 18.14 -0.33 14.58
CA ASP A 217 18.13 -1.17 13.37
C ASP A 217 16.90 -0.85 12.49
N PHE A 218 15.71 -0.66 13.09
CA PHE A 218 14.52 -0.23 12.35
C PHE A 218 14.68 1.16 11.74
N VAL A 219 15.28 2.11 12.48
CA VAL A 219 15.56 3.45 11.96
C VAL A 219 16.51 3.37 10.77
N LYS A 220 17.62 2.66 10.90
CA LYS A 220 18.60 2.46 9.82
C LYS A 220 18.00 1.76 8.61
N PHE A 221 17.13 0.77 8.84
CA PHE A 221 16.44 0.06 7.76
C PHE A 221 15.50 0.98 6.97
N VAL A 222 14.74 1.84 7.66
CA VAL A 222 13.89 2.84 7.02
C VAL A 222 14.72 3.87 6.27
N GLN A 223 15.79 4.36 6.87
CA GLN A 223 16.72 5.32 6.23
C GLN A 223 17.39 4.73 4.99
N MET A 224 17.79 3.47 5.03
CA MET A 224 18.36 2.76 3.88
C MET A 224 17.35 2.74 2.70
N TRP A 225 16.07 2.43 2.94
CA TRP A 225 15.05 2.44 1.91
C TRP A 225 14.75 3.85 1.38
N ARG A 226 14.75 4.85 2.25
CA ARG A 226 14.57 6.25 1.85
C ARG A 226 15.73 6.72 0.99
N GLN A 227 16.97 6.42 1.37
CA GLN A 227 18.15 6.75 0.58
C GLN A 227 18.12 6.02 -0.78
N HIS A 228 17.79 4.73 -0.78
CA HIS A 228 17.63 3.96 -2.01
C HIS A 228 16.59 4.57 -2.95
N PHE A 229 15.47 5.08 -2.40
CA PHE A 229 14.48 5.78 -3.22
C PHE A 229 15.03 7.06 -3.84
N LEU A 230 15.81 7.85 -3.09
CA LEU A 230 16.46 9.05 -3.62
C LEU A 230 17.45 8.70 -4.74
N ASP A 231 18.28 7.68 -4.53
CA ASP A 231 19.38 7.33 -5.44
C ASP A 231 18.84 6.80 -6.79
N TYR A 232 17.79 6.02 -6.76
CA TYR A 232 17.30 5.32 -7.96
C TYR A 232 16.03 5.93 -8.59
N ALA A 233 15.10 6.44 -7.81
CA ALA A 233 13.94 7.15 -8.36
C ALA A 233 14.26 8.60 -8.73
N LYS A 234 15.26 9.22 -8.09
CA LYS A 234 15.68 10.62 -8.28
C LYS A 234 14.51 11.60 -8.28
N PRO A 235 13.69 11.60 -7.23
CA PRO A 235 12.46 12.39 -7.19
C PRO A 235 12.78 13.90 -7.20
N GLN A 236 12.04 14.66 -8.03
CA GLN A 236 12.20 16.12 -8.18
C GLN A 236 11.12 16.92 -7.43
N PHE A 237 10.03 16.25 -7.02
CA PHE A 237 8.83 16.90 -6.47
C PHE A 237 8.44 16.32 -5.11
N LEU A 238 9.44 16.00 -4.28
CA LEU A 238 9.17 15.56 -2.91
C LEU A 238 8.53 16.68 -2.10
N PRO A 239 7.67 16.36 -1.11
CA PRO A 239 7.15 17.35 -0.18
C PRO A 239 8.30 18.11 0.52
N LEU A 240 8.07 19.40 0.84
CA LEU A 240 9.02 20.16 1.64
C LEU A 240 9.31 19.43 2.96
N TYR A 241 10.55 19.52 3.41
CA TYR A 241 11.03 18.85 4.66
C TYR A 241 10.95 17.32 4.64
N TRP A 242 10.77 16.69 3.46
CA TRP A 242 10.97 15.25 3.35
C TRP A 242 12.46 14.93 3.54
N SER A 243 12.77 13.92 4.34
CA SER A 243 14.16 13.57 4.70
C SER A 243 14.32 12.04 4.84
N VAL A 244 15.57 11.60 4.78
CA VAL A 244 16.00 10.22 5.05
C VAL A 244 15.93 9.90 6.54
#